data_7cb2aab5595272952f82a3a5a8b17fa9
#
_entry.id   7cb2aab5595272952f82a3a5a8b17fa9
#
_cell.length_a   1.000
_cell.length_b   1.000
_cell.length_c   1.000
_cell.angle_alpha   90.00
_cell.angle_beta   90.00
_cell.angle_gamma   90.00
#
_symmetry.space_group_name_H-M   'P 1'
#
loop_
_entity.id
_entity.type
_entity.pdbx_description
1 polymer ?
#
loop_
_entity_poly.entity_id
_entity_poly.type
_entity_poly.pdbx_seq_one_letter_code
_entity_poly.pdbx_strand_id
1 'polypeptide(L)'
;MPPAKTPHPRPPQTRRRFFLVVGLLALCYPILRFLGYKVPTQPRLVEVKAALAPGAFFLGPDFILFEGAQGPWAVSRRCTHLGCKINNREKEGFLECPCHQSRFTHEGAVIKGPAKKPLPRFKVEKLDNARGYIVTI
;
A
#
# COMPACT_ATOMS: atom_id res chain seq x y z
N MET A 1 -43.22 -50.06 -45.37
CA MET A 1 -42.96 -49.68 -43.96
C MET A 1 -41.57 -49.15 -43.85
N PRO A 2 -41.36 -47.91 -43.41
CA PRO A 2 -40.03 -47.39 -43.21
C PRO A 2 -39.41 -47.97 -41.92
N PRO A 3 -38.07 -48.16 -41.85
CA PRO A 3 -37.41 -48.73 -40.69
C PRO A 3 -37.46 -47.80 -39.49
N ALA A 4 -37.77 -48.35 -38.32
CA ALA A 4 -37.81 -47.61 -37.06
C ALA A 4 -36.41 -47.07 -36.73
N LYS A 5 -36.28 -45.74 -36.51
CA LYS A 5 -35.04 -45.12 -36.05
C LYS A 5 -34.73 -45.60 -34.62
N THR A 6 -33.64 -46.33 -34.47
CA THR A 6 -33.11 -46.73 -33.16
C THR A 6 -32.69 -45.47 -32.38
N PRO A 7 -33.12 -45.27 -31.11
CA PRO A 7 -32.72 -44.14 -30.31
C PRO A 7 -31.24 -44.26 -29.93
N HIS A 8 -30.43 -43.22 -30.28
CA HIS A 8 -29.05 -43.14 -29.85
C HIS A 8 -28.97 -43.07 -28.31
N PRO A 9 -28.12 -43.88 -27.67
CA PRO A 9 -27.97 -43.85 -26.22
C PRO A 9 -27.44 -42.48 -25.78
N ARG A 10 -28.18 -41.76 -24.93
CA ARG A 10 -27.74 -40.49 -24.35
C ARG A 10 -26.55 -40.78 -23.42
N PRO A 11 -25.44 -40.01 -23.52
CA PRO A 11 -24.29 -40.19 -22.65
C PRO A 11 -24.72 -40.01 -21.18
N PRO A 12 -24.16 -40.79 -20.25
CA PRO A 12 -24.56 -40.73 -18.84
C PRO A 12 -24.41 -39.34 -18.30
N GLN A 13 -25.46 -38.80 -17.68
CA GLN A 13 -25.53 -37.41 -17.19
C GLN A 13 -24.37 -37.04 -16.25
N THR A 14 -23.78 -38.05 -15.61
CA THR A 14 -22.62 -37.90 -14.71
C THR A 14 -21.37 -37.39 -15.45
N ARG A 15 -21.08 -37.93 -16.65
CA ARG A 15 -19.93 -37.50 -17.47
C ARG A 15 -20.10 -36.08 -17.95
N ARG A 16 -21.29 -35.68 -18.39
CA ARG A 16 -21.58 -34.32 -18.83
C ARG A 16 -21.43 -33.33 -17.70
N ARG A 17 -21.93 -33.64 -16.50
CA ARG A 17 -21.77 -32.79 -15.30
C ARG A 17 -20.32 -32.67 -14.90
N PHE A 18 -19.55 -33.75 -14.94
CA PHE A 18 -18.12 -33.72 -14.65
C PHE A 18 -17.37 -32.73 -15.57
N PHE A 19 -17.57 -32.85 -16.89
CA PHE A 19 -16.90 -31.92 -17.84
C PHE A 19 -17.35 -30.46 -17.68
N LEU A 20 -18.62 -30.23 -17.35
CA LEU A 20 -19.09 -28.85 -17.06
C LEU A 20 -18.44 -28.26 -15.81
N VAL A 21 -18.30 -29.05 -14.74
CA VAL A 21 -17.63 -28.59 -13.51
C VAL A 21 -16.16 -28.34 -13.76
N VAL A 22 -15.45 -29.25 -14.43
CA VAL A 22 -14.03 -29.06 -14.79
C VAL A 22 -13.84 -27.86 -15.68
N GLY A 23 -14.69 -27.66 -16.69
CA GLY A 23 -14.64 -26.48 -17.55
C GLY A 23 -14.89 -25.17 -16.80
N LEU A 24 -15.86 -25.16 -15.87
CA LEU A 24 -16.12 -24.00 -15.01
C LEU A 24 -14.94 -23.68 -14.10
N LEU A 25 -14.34 -24.69 -13.45
CA LEU A 25 -13.16 -24.51 -12.61
C LEU A 25 -11.96 -23.99 -13.41
N ALA A 26 -11.74 -24.55 -14.62
CA ALA A 26 -10.68 -24.09 -15.52
C ALA A 26 -10.88 -22.63 -15.96
N LEU A 27 -12.14 -22.20 -16.16
CA LEU A 27 -12.47 -20.81 -16.50
C LEU A 27 -12.34 -19.86 -15.29
N CYS A 28 -12.76 -20.31 -14.11
CA CYS A 28 -12.71 -19.48 -12.89
C CYS A 28 -11.30 -19.35 -12.31
N TYR A 29 -10.43 -20.34 -12.51
CA TYR A 29 -9.07 -20.37 -11.96
C TYR A 29 -8.24 -19.13 -12.31
N PRO A 30 -8.09 -18.71 -13.57
CA PRO A 30 -7.31 -17.51 -13.92
C PRO A 30 -7.92 -16.24 -13.34
N ILE A 31 -9.25 -16.15 -13.23
CA ILE A 31 -9.94 -15.00 -12.63
C ILE A 31 -9.61 -14.90 -11.14
N LEU A 32 -9.71 -16.00 -10.40
CA LEU A 32 -9.39 -16.03 -8.98
C LEU A 32 -7.92 -15.73 -8.72
N ARG A 33 -7.03 -16.26 -9.57
CA ARG A 33 -5.59 -15.98 -9.48
C ARG A 33 -5.27 -14.51 -9.77
N PHE A 34 -5.96 -13.92 -10.73
CA PHE A 34 -5.81 -12.49 -11.04
C PHE A 34 -6.30 -11.59 -9.90
N LEU A 35 -7.47 -11.90 -9.30
CA LEU A 35 -8.00 -11.16 -8.15
C LEU A 35 -7.10 -11.26 -6.91
N GLY A 36 -6.37 -12.36 -6.75
CA GLY A 36 -5.42 -12.56 -5.66
C GLY A 36 -4.02 -12.01 -5.93
N TYR A 37 -3.75 -11.50 -7.13
CA TYR A 37 -2.42 -11.02 -7.49
C TYR A 37 -2.11 -9.67 -6.82
N LYS A 38 -1.15 -9.70 -5.88
CA LYS A 38 -0.59 -8.49 -5.29
C LYS A 38 0.60 -8.04 -6.14
N VAL A 39 0.49 -6.86 -6.75
CA VAL A 39 1.62 -6.26 -7.47
C VAL A 39 2.73 -5.97 -6.46
N PRO A 40 3.95 -6.53 -6.63
CA PRO A 40 5.08 -6.19 -5.78
C PRO A 40 5.41 -4.71 -5.96
N THR A 41 5.32 -3.93 -4.89
CA THR A 41 5.77 -2.53 -4.93
C THR A 41 7.30 -2.53 -4.89
N GLN A 42 7.93 -2.06 -5.95
CA GLN A 42 9.39 -1.85 -5.98
C GLN A 42 9.72 -0.69 -5.02
N PRO A 43 10.68 -0.86 -4.10
CA PRO A 43 11.12 0.23 -3.24
C PRO A 43 11.72 1.35 -4.11
N ARG A 44 11.25 2.56 -3.89
CA ARG A 44 11.75 3.75 -4.60
C ARG A 44 12.69 4.54 -3.70
N LEU A 45 13.90 4.73 -4.14
CA LEU A 45 14.89 5.57 -3.47
C LEU A 45 14.65 7.04 -3.86
N VAL A 46 14.48 7.90 -2.88
CA VAL A 46 14.34 9.35 -3.08
C VAL A 46 15.51 10.05 -2.40
N GLU A 47 16.32 10.71 -3.20
CA GLU A 47 17.43 11.53 -2.70
C GLU A 47 16.90 12.91 -2.28
N VAL A 48 17.20 13.32 -1.05
CA VAL A 48 16.91 14.64 -0.50
C VAL A 48 18.23 15.41 -0.40
N LYS A 49 18.43 16.38 -1.28
CA LYS A 49 19.63 17.23 -1.33
C LYS A 49 19.50 18.43 -0.39
N ALA A 50 19.32 18.18 0.90
CA ALA A 50 19.21 19.19 1.92
C ALA A 50 19.96 18.76 3.18
N ALA A 51 20.78 19.61 3.74
CA ALA A 51 21.35 19.41 5.06
C ALA A 51 20.34 19.96 6.10
N LEU A 52 19.82 19.08 6.95
CA LEU A 52 18.90 19.45 8.02
C LEU A 52 19.68 19.66 9.33
N ALA A 53 19.37 20.74 10.03
CA ALA A 53 19.82 20.94 11.40
C ALA A 53 19.05 20.00 12.36
N PRO A 54 19.62 19.64 13.52
CA PRO A 54 18.89 18.88 14.53
C PRO A 54 17.56 19.59 14.91
N GLY A 55 16.47 18.85 14.89
CA GLY A 55 15.12 19.36 15.11
C GLY A 55 14.41 19.89 13.84
N ALA A 56 15.12 20.05 12.74
CA ALA A 56 14.50 20.46 11.47
C ALA A 56 13.80 19.29 10.76
N PHE A 57 12.93 19.63 9.82
CA PHE A 57 12.23 18.66 8.99
C PHE A 57 12.22 19.08 7.52
N PHE A 58 12.03 18.09 6.63
CA PHE A 58 11.84 18.28 5.20
C PHE A 58 10.49 17.69 4.77
N LEU A 59 9.69 18.50 4.11
CA LEU A 59 8.36 18.10 3.63
C LEU A 59 8.45 17.61 2.17
N GLY A 60 8.60 16.31 2.01
CA GLY A 60 8.60 15.68 0.69
C GLY A 60 7.18 15.50 0.11
N PRO A 61 7.07 15.05 -1.15
CA PRO A 61 5.78 14.81 -1.79
C PRO A 61 4.99 13.67 -1.12
N ASP A 62 5.66 12.61 -0.68
CA ASP A 62 5.06 11.39 -0.14
C ASP A 62 5.53 11.04 1.28
N PHE A 63 6.47 11.79 1.84
CA PHE A 63 7.03 11.59 3.19
C PHE A 63 7.35 12.91 3.88
N ILE A 64 7.52 12.83 5.18
CA ILE A 64 8.09 13.90 6.02
C ILE A 64 9.33 13.31 6.67
N LEU A 65 10.48 13.95 6.41
CA LEU A 65 11.78 13.56 6.97
C LEU A 65 12.09 14.49 8.13
N PHE A 66 12.52 13.94 9.24
CA PHE A 66 12.97 14.64 10.43
C PHE A 66 14.43 14.35 10.73
N GLU A 67 15.17 15.33 11.24
CA GLU A 67 16.51 15.14 11.79
C GLU A 67 16.45 15.30 13.30
N GLY A 68 16.70 14.22 14.04
CA GLY A 68 16.68 14.23 15.51
C GLY A 68 18.04 13.94 16.12
N ALA A 69 18.12 14.03 17.44
CA ALA A 69 19.35 13.77 18.19
C ALA A 69 19.87 12.32 18.03
N GLN A 70 18.97 11.36 17.78
CA GLN A 70 19.31 9.94 17.60
C GLN A 70 19.45 9.54 16.12
N GLY A 71 19.40 10.52 15.21
CA GLY A 71 19.47 10.31 13.77
C GLY A 71 18.19 10.65 13.02
N PRO A 72 18.20 10.56 11.69
CA PRO A 72 17.07 10.90 10.84
C PRO A 72 16.04 9.78 10.80
N TRP A 73 14.77 10.16 10.68
CA TRP A 73 13.67 9.24 10.38
C TRP A 73 12.67 9.88 9.42
N ALA A 74 11.92 9.07 8.71
CA ALA A 74 10.86 9.55 7.85
C ALA A 74 9.57 8.78 8.07
N VAL A 75 8.45 9.49 7.94
CA VAL A 75 7.10 8.92 8.02
C VAL A 75 6.32 9.24 6.75
N SER A 76 5.36 8.40 6.42
CA SER A 76 4.48 8.63 5.28
C SER A 76 3.70 9.94 5.46
N ARG A 77 3.65 10.73 4.40
CA ARG A 77 2.80 11.91 4.32
C ARG A 77 1.35 11.59 3.92
N ARG A 78 1.02 10.30 3.76
CA ARG A 78 -0.33 9.83 3.43
C ARG A 78 -1.07 9.38 4.67
N CYS A 79 -2.20 10.04 4.93
CA CYS A 79 -3.08 9.70 6.05
C CYS A 79 -3.62 8.26 5.92
N THR A 80 -3.51 7.48 6.99
CA THR A 80 -3.97 6.09 7.02
C THR A 80 -5.49 5.92 7.08
N HIS A 81 -6.25 7.03 7.16
CA HIS A 81 -7.70 7.01 7.04
C HIS A 81 -8.15 6.89 5.58
N LEU A 82 -7.92 7.93 4.75
CA LEU A 82 -8.34 7.98 3.34
C LEU A 82 -7.26 8.55 2.39
N GLY A 83 -6.00 8.51 2.77
CA GLY A 83 -4.89 8.85 1.89
C GLY A 83 -4.61 10.33 1.65
N CYS A 84 -5.31 11.27 2.33
CA CYS A 84 -5.04 12.70 2.23
C CYS A 84 -3.61 13.03 2.65
N LYS A 85 -3.02 14.07 2.07
CA LYS A 85 -1.69 14.56 2.46
C LYS A 85 -1.74 15.21 3.85
N ILE A 86 -0.78 14.83 4.68
CA ILE A 86 -0.61 15.30 6.05
C ILE A 86 0.30 16.53 6.05
N ASN A 87 0.02 17.48 6.94
CA ASN A 87 0.83 18.66 7.20
C ASN A 87 1.50 18.57 8.58
N ASN A 88 2.70 19.12 8.69
CA ASN A 88 3.35 19.28 9.97
C ASN A 88 2.84 20.56 10.66
N ARG A 89 2.32 20.40 11.88
CA ARG A 89 1.94 21.48 12.78
C ARG A 89 3.10 21.72 13.76
N GLU A 90 4.14 22.35 13.27
CA GLU A 90 5.40 22.50 14.01
C GLU A 90 5.21 23.14 15.39
N LYS A 91 4.41 24.21 15.49
CA LYS A 91 4.15 24.91 16.75
C LYS A 91 3.40 24.05 17.76
N GLU A 92 2.54 23.16 17.30
CA GLU A 92 1.73 22.28 18.12
C GLU A 92 2.39 20.90 18.38
N GLY A 93 3.47 20.60 17.68
CA GLY A 93 4.24 19.37 17.88
C GLY A 93 3.58 18.09 17.36
N PHE A 94 2.71 18.17 16.34
CA PHE A 94 2.07 17.01 15.75
C PHE A 94 1.85 17.13 14.24
N LEU A 95 1.57 16.01 13.60
CA LEU A 95 1.17 15.93 12.21
C LEU A 95 -0.36 15.90 12.10
N GLU A 96 -0.93 16.70 11.20
CA GLU A 96 -2.39 16.79 11.04
C GLU A 96 -2.83 16.55 9.60
N CYS A 97 -3.86 15.71 9.46
CA CYS A 97 -4.56 15.50 8.21
C CYS A 97 -5.68 16.56 8.07
N PRO A 98 -5.66 17.41 7.03
CA PRO A 98 -6.65 18.48 6.88
C PRO A 98 -8.06 17.97 6.53
N CYS A 99 -8.19 16.74 5.98
CA CYS A 99 -9.47 16.23 5.52
C CYS A 99 -10.43 15.90 6.69
N HIS A 100 -9.94 15.17 7.71
CA HIS A 100 -10.78 14.71 8.84
C HIS A 100 -10.06 14.85 10.17
N GLN A 101 -9.05 15.73 10.25
CA GLN A 101 -8.36 16.10 11.49
C GLN A 101 -7.75 14.93 12.27
N SER A 102 -7.36 13.85 11.57
CA SER A 102 -6.53 12.81 12.19
C SER A 102 -5.18 13.40 12.54
N ARG A 103 -4.72 13.17 13.79
CA ARG A 103 -3.45 13.67 14.32
C ARG A 103 -2.52 12.53 14.65
N PHE A 104 -1.24 12.75 14.38
CA PHE A 104 -0.18 11.76 14.60
C PHE A 104 1.01 12.46 15.27
N THR A 105 1.80 11.69 16.02
CA THR A 105 3.10 12.16 16.49
C THR A 105 4.07 12.29 15.30
N HIS A 106 5.22 12.92 15.50
CA HIS A 106 6.26 12.98 14.48
C HIS A 106 6.84 11.59 14.13
N GLU A 107 6.72 10.60 15.04
CA GLU A 107 7.08 9.20 14.82
C GLU A 107 5.99 8.41 14.08
N GLY A 108 4.83 9.04 13.84
CA GLY A 108 3.71 8.46 13.10
C GLY A 108 2.66 7.74 13.95
N ALA A 109 2.75 7.74 15.27
CA ALA A 109 1.72 7.16 16.14
C ALA A 109 0.43 7.97 16.09
N VAL A 110 -0.74 7.31 16.15
CA VAL A 110 -2.05 7.99 16.16
C VAL A 110 -2.27 8.67 17.49
N ILE A 111 -2.59 9.96 17.48
CA ILE A 111 -2.99 10.74 18.67
C ILE A 111 -4.52 10.84 18.73
N LYS A 112 -5.16 11.22 17.60
CA LYS A 112 -6.60 11.52 17.54
C LYS A 112 -7.15 11.39 16.11
N GLY A 113 -8.44 11.19 16.01
CA GLY A 113 -9.21 11.25 14.75
C GLY A 113 -9.62 9.88 14.22
N PRO A 114 -10.18 9.82 13.00
CA PRO A 114 -10.71 8.58 12.42
C PRO A 114 -9.64 7.60 11.96
N ALA A 115 -8.37 8.02 11.81
CA ALA A 115 -7.27 7.10 11.51
C ALA A 115 -7.04 6.14 12.68
N LYS A 116 -6.97 4.83 12.39
CA LYS A 116 -6.76 3.77 13.40
C LYS A 116 -5.39 3.11 13.32
N LYS A 117 -4.65 3.39 12.25
CA LYS A 117 -3.32 2.80 12.00
C LYS A 117 -2.25 3.88 12.04
N PRO A 118 -1.05 3.60 12.59
CA PRO A 118 0.07 4.54 12.55
C PRO A 118 0.47 4.82 11.10
N LEU A 119 1.20 5.91 10.89
CA LEU A 119 1.81 6.21 9.61
C LEU A 119 2.94 5.21 9.33
N PRO A 120 3.08 4.69 8.12
CA PRO A 120 4.24 3.91 7.72
C PRO A 120 5.53 4.70 7.93
N ARG A 121 6.58 4.04 8.44
CA ARG A 121 7.92 4.59 8.56
C ARG A 121 8.76 4.12 7.38
N PHE A 122 9.62 4.99 6.89
CA PHE A 122 10.54 4.72 5.79
C PHE A 122 11.97 4.63 6.31
N LYS A 123 12.77 3.78 5.68
CA LYS A 123 14.21 3.71 5.96
C LYS A 123 14.87 4.99 5.45
N VAL A 124 15.73 5.58 6.27
CA VAL A 124 16.50 6.78 5.95
C VAL A 124 17.98 6.47 6.12
N GLU A 125 18.76 6.83 5.12
CA GLU A 125 20.21 6.77 5.16
C GLU A 125 20.78 8.16 4.93
N LYS A 126 21.70 8.58 5.79
CA LYS A 126 22.41 9.87 5.64
C LYS A 126 23.59 9.66 4.69
N LEU A 127 23.76 10.56 3.73
CA LEU A 127 24.90 10.51 2.83
C LEU A 127 26.18 10.96 3.58
N ASP A 128 27.30 10.27 3.29
CA ASP A 128 28.60 10.46 3.97
C ASP A 128 29.13 11.90 3.89
N ASN A 129 28.74 12.64 2.86
CA ASN A 129 29.10 14.06 2.70
C ASN A 129 28.25 15.00 3.57
N ALA A 130 27.38 14.49 4.46
CA ALA A 130 26.45 15.19 5.36
C ALA A 130 25.52 16.21 4.66
N ARG A 131 25.41 16.18 3.32
CA ARG A 131 24.60 17.14 2.54
C ARG A 131 23.31 16.57 1.99
N GLY A 132 22.90 15.39 2.46
CA GLY A 132 21.68 14.78 1.94
C GLY A 132 21.28 13.50 2.65
N TYR A 133 20.13 12.99 2.23
CA TYR A 133 19.51 11.76 2.73
C TYR A 133 18.97 10.92 1.59
N ILE A 134 18.95 9.62 1.76
CA ILE A 134 18.24 8.68 0.90
C ILE A 134 17.07 8.13 1.70
N VAL A 135 15.86 8.34 1.21
CA VAL A 135 14.63 7.81 1.78
C VAL A 135 14.12 6.68 0.89
N THR A 136 13.96 5.48 1.44
CA THR A 136 13.40 4.30 0.76
C THR A 136 11.91 4.23 1.03
N ILE A 137 11.09 4.46 -0.01
CA ILE A 137 9.61 4.52 0.04
C ILE A 137 9.01 3.22 -0.51
#